data_e738f79e759e64377b5b315552d50d4b
#
_entry.id   e738f79e759e64377b5b315552d50d4b
#
_cell.length_a   1.000
_cell.length_b   1.000
_cell.length_c   1.000
_cell.angle_alpha   90.00
_cell.angle_beta   90.00
_cell.angle_gamma   90.00
#
_symmetry.space_group_name_H-M   'P 1'
#
loop_
_entity.id
_entity.type
_entity.pdbx_description
1 polymer ?
#
loop_
_entity_poly.entity_id
_entity_poly.type
_entity_poly.pdbx_seq_one_letter_code
_entity_poly.pdbx_strand_id
1 'polypeptide(L)'
;AVSENISIDLGWGVLMALGSGFSFMWASDKSVTSLSELSSIARSSITFAGAAVFTTISFTIFFTLGLIEIPNFLTSDQLLSLIIYSVIAMAISQVFFLAAIDKVGVAISSLHLNFSPFYVMIILFLLGGTWDLRAVIGASVVAFGVWLAQVK
;
A
#
# COMPACT_ATOMS: atom_id res chain seq x y z
N ALA A 1 -28.87 9.05 14.97
CA ALA A 1 -27.64 8.72 15.74
C ALA A 1 -26.63 7.88 14.94
N VAL A 2 -27.07 6.93 14.07
CA VAL A 2 -26.18 6.07 13.28
C VAL A 2 -25.51 6.81 12.11
N SER A 3 -26.19 7.80 11.52
CA SER A 3 -25.66 8.53 10.35
C SER A 3 -24.56 9.55 10.68
N GLU A 4 -24.56 10.13 11.87
CA GLU A 4 -23.53 11.11 12.27
C GLU A 4 -22.20 10.45 12.57
N ASN A 5 -22.18 9.27 13.18
CA ASN A 5 -20.94 8.55 13.46
C ASN A 5 -20.24 8.09 12.17
N ILE A 6 -20.99 7.66 11.15
CA ILE A 6 -20.43 7.24 9.86
C ILE A 6 -19.72 8.40 9.15
N SER A 7 -20.21 9.62 9.25
CA SER A 7 -19.62 10.79 8.58
C SER A 7 -18.29 11.23 9.22
N ILE A 8 -18.19 11.12 10.55
CA ILE A 8 -16.96 11.47 11.29
C ILE A 8 -15.87 10.42 11.03
N ASP A 9 -16.22 9.13 11.09
CA ASP A 9 -15.29 8.03 10.83
C ASP A 9 -14.79 8.05 9.37
N LEU A 10 -15.67 8.38 8.41
CA LEU A 10 -15.27 8.53 7.01
C LEU A 10 -14.29 9.69 6.83
N GLY A 11 -14.51 10.83 7.51
CA GLY A 11 -13.62 11.99 7.46
C GLY A 11 -12.22 11.67 7.97
N TRP A 12 -12.10 11.02 9.11
CA TRP A 12 -10.81 10.58 9.67
C TRP A 12 -10.13 9.55 8.78
N GLY A 13 -10.87 8.59 8.22
CA GLY A 13 -10.34 7.60 7.28
C GLY A 13 -9.73 8.26 6.04
N VAL A 14 -10.39 9.28 5.47
CA VAL A 14 -9.87 10.04 4.33
C VAL A 14 -8.60 10.80 4.69
N LEU A 15 -8.56 11.48 5.83
CA LEU A 15 -7.36 12.21 6.28
C LEU A 15 -6.17 11.26 6.50
N MET A 16 -6.39 10.10 7.13
CA MET A 16 -5.36 9.08 7.33
C MET A 16 -4.87 8.49 6.00
N ALA A 17 -5.76 8.25 5.05
CA ALA A 17 -5.41 7.76 3.72
C ALA A 17 -4.57 8.79 2.95
N LEU A 18 -4.94 10.07 2.98
CA LEU A 18 -4.16 11.15 2.37
C LEU A 18 -2.78 11.30 3.01
N GLY A 19 -2.70 11.28 4.35
CA GLY A 19 -1.45 11.32 5.08
C GLY A 19 -0.54 10.14 4.77
N SER A 20 -1.10 8.94 4.69
CA SER A 20 -0.38 7.72 4.30
C SER A 20 0.15 7.81 2.87
N GLY A 21 -0.69 8.24 1.92
CA GLY A 21 -0.29 8.42 0.52
C GLY A 21 0.82 9.44 0.36
N PHE A 22 0.72 10.59 1.01
CA PHE A 22 1.77 11.62 1.01
C PHE A 22 3.07 11.09 1.59
N SER A 23 3.02 10.42 2.75
CA SER A 23 4.20 9.84 3.40
C SER A 23 4.86 8.77 2.54
N PHE A 24 4.06 7.93 1.87
CA PHE A 24 4.56 6.91 0.96
C PHE A 24 5.29 7.54 -0.25
N MET A 25 4.68 8.56 -0.88
CA MET A 25 5.28 9.25 -2.03
C MET A 25 6.57 9.95 -1.64
N TRP A 26 6.58 10.66 -0.51
CA TRP A 26 7.76 11.33 0.00
C TRP A 26 8.89 10.35 0.34
N ALA A 27 8.58 9.24 1.02
CA ALA A 27 9.55 8.21 1.35
C ALA A 27 10.12 7.52 0.09
N SER A 28 9.27 7.28 -0.93
CA SER A 28 9.69 6.70 -2.20
C SER A 28 10.64 7.64 -2.95
N ASP A 29 10.31 8.94 -3.03
CA ASP A 29 11.18 9.95 -3.64
C ASP A 29 12.54 10.02 -2.92
N LYS A 30 12.54 10.09 -1.58
CA LYS A 30 13.75 10.10 -0.78
C LYS A 30 14.56 8.82 -0.91
N SER A 31 13.91 7.67 -0.99
CA SER A 31 14.61 6.40 -1.22
C SER A 31 15.38 6.39 -2.54
N VAL A 32 14.81 6.98 -3.59
CA VAL A 32 15.46 7.02 -4.91
C VAL A 32 16.51 8.11 -5.01
N THR A 33 16.24 9.30 -4.46
CA THR A 33 17.15 10.44 -4.57
C THR A 33 18.32 10.37 -3.59
N SER A 34 18.07 10.01 -2.32
CA SER A 34 19.09 10.00 -1.27
C SER A 34 19.86 8.68 -1.16
N LEU A 35 19.31 7.58 -1.69
CA LEU A 35 19.91 6.26 -1.66
C LEU A 35 20.19 5.74 -3.08
N SER A 36 20.39 6.62 -4.04
CA SER A 36 20.63 6.30 -5.47
C SER A 36 21.80 5.35 -5.71
N GLU A 37 22.81 5.41 -4.87
CA GLU A 37 24.00 4.54 -4.90
C GLU A 37 23.67 3.06 -4.56
N LEU A 38 22.55 2.81 -3.91
CA LEU A 38 22.16 1.49 -3.45
C LEU A 38 21.29 0.75 -4.46
N SER A 39 21.44 -0.57 -4.53
CA SER A 39 20.53 -1.41 -5.31
C SER A 39 19.08 -1.34 -4.79
N SER A 40 18.12 -1.63 -5.64
CA SER A 40 16.70 -1.65 -5.26
C SER A 40 16.42 -2.61 -4.08
N ILE A 41 17.17 -3.72 -3.99
CA ILE A 41 17.08 -4.67 -2.87
C ILE A 41 17.56 -3.99 -1.58
N ALA A 42 18.71 -3.34 -1.60
CA ALA A 42 19.24 -2.67 -0.41
C ALA A 42 18.33 -1.53 0.06
N ARG A 43 17.80 -0.72 -0.86
CA ARG A 43 16.81 0.33 -0.54
C ARG A 43 15.54 -0.25 0.07
N SER A 44 15.01 -1.34 -0.49
CA SER A 44 13.85 -2.03 0.06
C SER A 44 14.12 -2.55 1.47
N SER A 45 15.30 -3.14 1.70
CA SER A 45 15.69 -3.65 3.02
C SER A 45 15.76 -2.55 4.07
N ILE A 46 16.31 -1.39 3.74
CA ILE A 46 16.37 -0.22 4.64
C ILE A 46 14.95 0.28 4.93
N THR A 47 14.10 0.37 3.90
CA THR A 47 12.70 0.82 4.06
C THR A 47 11.93 -0.12 4.99
N PHE A 48 12.04 -1.43 4.80
CA PHE A 48 11.35 -2.40 5.65
C PHE A 48 11.93 -2.46 7.07
N ALA A 49 13.25 -2.32 7.23
CA ALA A 49 13.86 -2.23 8.55
C ALA A 49 13.34 -1.00 9.32
N GLY A 50 13.29 0.15 8.67
CA GLY A 50 12.71 1.37 9.25
C GLY A 50 11.23 1.21 9.60
N ALA A 51 10.43 0.61 8.70
CA ALA A 51 9.04 0.32 8.95
C ALA A 51 8.85 -0.65 10.14
N ALA A 52 9.65 -1.70 10.22
CA ALA A 52 9.61 -2.67 11.33
C ALA A 52 9.91 -1.99 12.68
N VAL A 53 10.95 -1.17 12.74
CA VAL A 53 11.30 -0.40 13.95
C VAL A 53 10.15 0.52 14.35
N PHE A 54 9.65 1.33 13.41
CA PHE A 54 8.54 2.26 13.67
C PHE A 54 7.27 1.53 14.13
N THR A 55 6.91 0.44 13.45
CA THR A 55 5.72 -0.36 13.80
C THR A 55 5.87 -0.98 15.18
N THR A 56 7.06 -1.50 15.51
CA THR A 56 7.33 -2.10 16.84
C THR A 56 7.22 -1.05 17.93
N ILE A 57 7.79 0.13 17.74
CA ILE A 57 7.69 1.23 18.71
C ILE A 57 6.23 1.65 18.87
N SER A 58 5.51 1.87 17.77
CA SER A 58 4.11 2.27 17.79
C SER A 58 3.23 1.22 18.47
N PHE A 59 3.43 -0.05 18.14
CA PHE A 59 2.74 -1.17 18.79
C PHE A 59 2.99 -1.17 20.30
N THR A 60 4.24 -1.03 20.73
CA THR A 60 4.60 -1.01 22.14
C THR A 60 3.92 0.14 22.89
N ILE A 61 3.91 1.34 22.29
CA ILE A 61 3.24 2.51 22.88
C ILE A 61 1.73 2.25 23.03
N PHE A 62 1.06 1.83 21.95
CA PHE A 62 -0.40 1.61 22.00
C PHE A 62 -0.78 0.46 22.92
N PHE A 63 0.04 -0.59 22.99
CA PHE A 63 -0.16 -1.70 23.91
C PHE A 63 -0.02 -1.26 25.38
N THR A 64 1.02 -0.49 25.70
CA THR A 64 1.22 0.01 27.08
C THR A 64 0.15 1.02 27.52
N LEU A 65 -0.46 1.73 26.56
CA LEU A 65 -1.59 2.63 26.81
C LEU A 65 -2.93 1.88 26.90
N GLY A 66 -2.97 0.55 26.70
CA GLY A 66 -4.19 -0.23 26.71
C GLY A 66 -5.14 0.05 25.52
N LEU A 67 -4.63 0.63 24.44
CA LEU A 67 -5.41 0.98 23.24
C LEU A 67 -5.54 -0.18 22.25
N ILE A 68 -4.70 -1.20 22.39
CA ILE A 68 -4.74 -2.42 21.58
C ILE A 68 -4.53 -3.64 22.45
N GLU A 69 -5.15 -4.74 22.05
CA GLU A 69 -4.98 -6.05 22.67
C GLU A 69 -4.11 -6.95 21.80
N ILE A 70 -3.34 -7.83 22.42
CA ILE A 70 -2.61 -8.86 21.70
C ILE A 70 -3.64 -9.89 21.20
N PRO A 71 -3.72 -10.14 19.89
CA PRO A 71 -4.63 -11.15 19.37
C PRO A 71 -4.25 -12.52 19.95
N ASN A 72 -5.27 -13.35 20.21
CA ASN A 72 -5.06 -14.74 20.56
C ASN A 72 -4.19 -15.43 19.51
N PHE A 73 -3.47 -16.48 19.93
CA PHE A 73 -2.49 -17.19 19.12
C PHE A 73 -2.96 -17.40 17.67
N LEU A 74 -2.10 -17.01 16.71
CA LEU A 74 -2.32 -17.27 15.30
C LEU A 74 -2.36 -18.78 15.05
N THR A 75 -3.32 -19.21 14.26
CA THR A 75 -3.33 -20.59 13.75
C THR A 75 -2.20 -20.76 12.72
N SER A 76 -1.79 -22.02 12.48
CA SER A 76 -0.75 -22.32 11.48
C SER A 76 -1.08 -21.77 10.10
N ASP A 77 -2.36 -21.82 9.68
CA ASP A 77 -2.82 -21.30 8.39
C ASP A 77 -2.75 -19.78 8.33
N GLN A 78 -3.08 -19.08 9.41
CA GLN A 78 -2.94 -17.64 9.51
C GLN A 78 -1.47 -17.21 9.48
N LEU A 79 -0.60 -17.94 10.17
CA LEU A 79 0.83 -17.68 10.15
C LEU A 79 1.42 -17.90 8.75
N LEU A 80 1.07 -18.99 8.08
CA LEU A 80 1.49 -19.26 6.71
C LEU A 80 1.02 -18.17 5.75
N SER A 81 -0.25 -17.79 5.84
CA SER A 81 -0.82 -16.70 5.03
C SER A 81 -0.11 -15.37 5.26
N LEU A 82 0.24 -15.07 6.51
CA LEU A 82 0.98 -13.86 6.88
C LEU A 82 2.41 -13.86 6.28
N ILE A 83 3.09 -15.01 6.34
CA ILE A 83 4.43 -15.16 5.74
C ILE A 83 4.37 -15.01 4.23
N ILE A 84 3.43 -15.66 3.56
CA ILE A 84 3.24 -15.55 2.11
C ILE A 84 2.96 -14.09 1.74
N TYR A 85 2.05 -13.42 2.44
CA TYR A 85 1.72 -12.02 2.17
C TYR A 85 2.92 -11.10 2.40
N SER A 86 3.62 -11.22 3.53
CA SER A 86 4.73 -10.33 3.86
C SER A 86 5.95 -10.53 2.96
N VAL A 87 6.31 -11.77 2.64
CA VAL A 87 7.51 -12.06 1.83
C VAL A 87 7.21 -11.92 0.34
N ILE A 88 6.15 -12.57 -0.16
CA ILE A 88 5.87 -12.60 -1.60
C ILE A 88 5.18 -11.30 -2.03
N ALA A 89 4.05 -10.94 -1.41
CA ALA A 89 3.29 -9.80 -1.86
C ALA A 89 3.98 -8.47 -1.51
N MET A 90 4.50 -8.31 -0.30
CA MET A 90 5.06 -7.04 0.15
C MET A 90 6.54 -6.88 -0.22
N ALA A 91 7.42 -7.81 0.17
CA ALA A 91 8.86 -7.62 -0.02
C ALA A 91 9.25 -7.66 -1.51
N ILE A 92 8.75 -8.62 -2.27
CA ILE A 92 9.07 -8.75 -3.71
C ILE A 92 8.47 -7.58 -4.49
N SER A 93 7.22 -7.21 -4.22
CA SER A 93 6.58 -6.06 -4.91
C SER A 93 7.31 -4.75 -4.65
N GLN A 94 7.81 -4.53 -3.43
CA GLN A 94 8.57 -3.32 -3.09
C GLN A 94 9.90 -3.24 -3.87
N VAL A 95 10.61 -4.36 -4.01
CA VAL A 95 11.85 -4.41 -4.82
C VAL A 95 11.54 -4.05 -6.28
N PHE A 96 10.50 -4.65 -6.87
CA PHE A 96 10.09 -4.32 -8.24
C PHE A 96 9.61 -2.88 -8.39
N PHE A 97 8.89 -2.35 -7.40
CA PHE A 97 8.44 -0.97 -7.41
C PHE A 97 9.61 0.01 -7.42
N LEU A 98 10.61 -0.18 -6.56
CA LEU A 98 11.81 0.67 -6.55
C LEU A 98 12.63 0.51 -7.83
N ALA A 99 12.76 -0.70 -8.35
CA ALA A 99 13.42 -0.93 -9.64
C ALA A 99 12.68 -0.29 -10.82
N ALA A 100 11.35 -0.21 -10.77
CA ALA A 100 10.56 0.50 -11.77
C ALA A 100 10.76 2.02 -11.67
N ILE A 101 10.79 2.57 -10.44
CA ILE A 101 11.05 4.01 -10.24
C ILE A 101 12.37 4.44 -10.88
N ASP A 102 13.41 3.64 -10.76
CA ASP A 102 14.72 3.93 -11.37
C ASP A 102 14.65 4.03 -12.91
N LYS A 103 13.70 3.35 -13.54
CA LYS A 103 13.56 3.31 -15.00
C LYS A 103 12.57 4.30 -15.55
N VAL A 104 11.42 4.45 -14.90
CA VAL A 104 10.28 5.21 -15.43
C VAL A 104 9.87 6.39 -14.53
N GLY A 105 10.52 6.55 -13.39
CA GLY A 105 10.26 7.61 -12.42
C GLY A 105 9.12 7.31 -11.44
N VAL A 106 9.08 8.08 -10.35
CA VAL A 106 8.12 7.89 -9.24
C VAL A 106 6.68 8.06 -9.72
N ALA A 107 6.42 9.08 -10.55
CA ALA A 107 5.07 9.38 -11.03
C ALA A 107 4.47 8.19 -11.80
N ILE A 108 5.16 7.68 -12.81
CA ILE A 108 4.66 6.58 -13.64
C ILE A 108 4.53 5.29 -12.81
N SER A 109 5.52 4.98 -11.96
CA SER A 109 5.46 3.80 -11.09
C SER A 109 4.29 3.85 -10.12
N SER A 110 4.01 5.00 -9.52
CA SER A 110 2.88 5.20 -8.59
C SER A 110 1.53 5.08 -9.30
N LEU A 111 1.46 5.44 -10.59
CA LEU A 111 0.25 5.26 -11.37
C LEU A 111 -0.12 3.78 -11.51
N HIS A 112 0.86 2.90 -11.69
CA HIS A 112 0.62 1.46 -11.77
C HIS A 112 0.05 0.88 -10.47
N LEU A 113 0.39 1.46 -9.31
CA LEU A 113 -0.25 1.08 -8.04
C LEU A 113 -1.74 1.38 -8.04
N ASN A 114 -2.16 2.48 -8.65
CA ASN A 114 -3.57 2.86 -8.76
C ASN A 114 -4.35 1.94 -9.72
N PHE A 115 -3.68 1.20 -10.58
CA PHE A 115 -4.28 0.14 -11.41
C PHE A 115 -4.47 -1.18 -10.67
N SER A 116 -3.96 -1.35 -9.45
CA SER A 116 -4.10 -2.57 -8.66
C SER A 116 -5.54 -3.09 -8.57
N PRO A 117 -6.58 -2.26 -8.32
CA PRO A 117 -7.97 -2.73 -8.31
C PRO A 117 -8.40 -3.37 -9.63
N PHE A 118 -7.90 -2.86 -10.76
CA PHE A 118 -8.17 -3.45 -12.07
C PHE A 118 -7.56 -4.84 -12.23
N TYR A 119 -6.30 -4.99 -11.85
CA TYR A 119 -5.63 -6.29 -11.92
C TYR A 119 -6.33 -7.32 -11.03
N VAL A 120 -6.73 -6.92 -9.82
CA VAL A 120 -7.49 -7.79 -8.91
C VAL A 120 -8.83 -8.18 -9.53
N MET A 121 -9.58 -7.24 -10.12
CA MET A 121 -10.86 -7.54 -10.77
C MET A 121 -10.71 -8.50 -11.95
N ILE A 122 -9.68 -8.30 -12.80
CA ILE A 122 -9.41 -9.20 -13.92
C ILE A 122 -9.10 -10.61 -13.42
N ILE A 123 -8.23 -10.73 -12.42
CA ILE A 123 -7.87 -12.02 -11.83
C ILE A 123 -9.11 -12.70 -11.22
N LEU A 124 -9.90 -11.98 -10.42
CA LEU A 124 -11.13 -12.52 -9.84
C LEU A 124 -12.13 -12.97 -10.91
N PHE A 125 -12.27 -12.20 -11.98
CA PHE A 125 -13.13 -12.60 -13.10
C PHE A 125 -12.64 -13.88 -13.77
N LEU A 126 -11.34 -13.99 -14.04
CA LEU A 126 -10.73 -15.20 -14.60
C LEU A 126 -10.88 -16.44 -13.70
N LEU A 127 -10.99 -16.21 -12.39
CA LEU A 127 -11.27 -17.26 -11.39
C LEU A 127 -12.77 -17.56 -11.20
N GLY A 128 -13.63 -17.02 -12.05
CA GLY A 128 -15.08 -17.28 -12.02
C GLY A 128 -15.90 -16.32 -11.16
N GLY A 129 -15.29 -15.22 -10.70
CA GLY A 129 -16.00 -14.14 -10.00
C GLY A 129 -16.87 -13.29 -10.93
N THR A 130 -17.76 -12.49 -10.34
CA THR A 130 -18.63 -11.57 -11.08
C THR A 130 -17.99 -10.18 -11.19
N TRP A 131 -18.27 -9.48 -12.29
CA TRP A 131 -17.86 -8.09 -12.45
C TRP A 131 -18.66 -7.17 -11.53
N ASP A 132 -17.96 -6.35 -10.74
CA ASP A 132 -18.59 -5.22 -10.06
C ASP A 132 -18.48 -3.96 -10.93
N LEU A 133 -19.60 -3.54 -11.50
CA LEU A 133 -19.67 -2.38 -12.38
C LEU A 133 -19.23 -1.09 -11.68
N ARG A 134 -19.48 -0.95 -10.38
CA ARG A 134 -19.06 0.22 -9.60
C ARG A 134 -17.55 0.29 -9.48
N ALA A 135 -16.91 -0.85 -9.22
CA ALA A 135 -15.47 -0.95 -9.16
C ALA A 135 -14.83 -0.68 -10.53
N VAL A 136 -15.43 -1.15 -11.64
CA VAL A 136 -14.99 -0.85 -13.00
C VAL A 136 -15.06 0.64 -13.30
N ILE A 137 -16.17 1.32 -12.96
CA ILE A 137 -16.32 2.77 -13.17
C ILE A 137 -15.27 3.53 -12.34
N GLY A 138 -15.13 3.20 -11.04
CA GLY A 138 -14.13 3.85 -10.17
C GLY A 138 -12.71 3.71 -10.70
N ALA A 139 -12.34 2.51 -11.09
CA ALA A 139 -11.03 2.22 -11.66
C ALA A 139 -10.81 2.95 -13.01
N SER A 140 -11.85 3.06 -13.85
CA SER A 140 -11.77 3.81 -15.13
C SER A 140 -11.56 5.31 -14.90
N VAL A 141 -12.18 5.90 -13.89
CA VAL A 141 -11.95 7.30 -13.51
C VAL A 141 -10.51 7.51 -13.06
N VAL A 142 -9.96 6.60 -12.25
CA VAL A 142 -8.55 6.64 -11.84
C VAL A 142 -7.63 6.53 -13.06
N ALA A 143 -7.87 5.55 -13.94
CA ALA A 143 -7.08 5.36 -15.15
C ALA A 143 -7.09 6.60 -16.05
N PHE A 144 -8.25 7.24 -16.22
CA PHE A 144 -8.39 8.47 -16.99
C PHE A 144 -7.63 9.64 -16.35
N GLY A 145 -7.72 9.81 -15.02
CA GLY A 145 -6.96 10.82 -14.30
C GLY A 145 -5.44 10.65 -14.46
N VAL A 146 -4.99 9.41 -14.42
CA VAL A 146 -3.60 9.01 -14.65
C VAL A 146 -3.16 9.37 -16.08
N TRP A 147 -3.97 9.01 -17.07
CA TRP A 147 -3.69 9.33 -18.48
C TRP A 147 -3.60 10.84 -18.69
N LEU A 148 -4.54 11.62 -18.15
CA LEU A 148 -4.50 13.09 -18.22
C LEU A 148 -3.22 13.67 -17.60
N ALA A 149 -2.74 13.12 -16.50
CA ALA A 149 -1.52 13.58 -15.85
C ALA A 149 -0.24 13.30 -16.66
N GLN A 150 -0.30 12.40 -17.65
CA GLN A 150 0.83 12.07 -18.53
C GLN A 150 0.81 12.79 -19.88
N VAL A 151 -0.33 13.31 -20.28
CA VAL A 151 -0.45 14.09 -21.51
C VAL A 151 0.13 15.49 -21.24
N LYS A 152 1.33 15.72 -21.75
CA LYS A 152 1.96 17.05 -21.81
C LYS A 152 1.62 17.72 -23.13
#